data_b59a4d04311f849e38c564eabc74163b
#
_entry.id   b59a4d04311f849e38c564eabc74163b
#
_cell.length_a   1.000
_cell.length_b   1.000
_cell.length_c   1.000
_cell.angle_alpha   90.00
_cell.angle_beta   90.00
_cell.angle_gamma   90.00
#
_symmetry.space_group_name_H-M   'P 1'
#
loop_
_entity.id
_entity.type
_entity.pdbx_description
1 polymer ?
#
loop_
_entity_poly.entity_id
_entity_poly.type
_entity_poly.pdbx_seq_one_letter_code
_entity_poly.pdbx_strand_id
1 'polypeptide(L)'
;MKGFVGDIEKLTEDNDDFRRVLYTGHSLQLVLMAIPPGEEIGEEVHDDRDQFFRIEGGKGEVWIDGVCTTVKADDGIIVPQGARHNVVSTGSEPLRLYTIYGPPEHIDGTVHATSAEASAAHEHFDGKTTE
;
A
#
# COMPACT_ATOMS: atom_id res chain seq x y z
N MET A 1 10.84 22.03 -7.45
CA MET A 1 10.20 20.70 -7.33
C MET A 1 11.13 19.62 -7.81
N LYS A 2 11.23 18.54 -7.06
CA LYS A 2 12.13 17.42 -7.40
C LYS A 2 11.39 16.21 -7.96
N GLY A 3 10.14 15.98 -7.59
CA GLY A 3 9.40 14.78 -7.96
C GLY A 3 10.00 13.51 -7.38
N PHE A 4 9.64 12.37 -7.95
CA PHE A 4 10.22 11.08 -7.59
C PHE A 4 10.64 10.33 -8.86
N VAL A 5 11.88 9.87 -8.87
CA VAL A 5 12.42 8.96 -9.89
C VAL A 5 13.32 7.95 -9.19
N GLY A 6 13.07 6.67 -9.39
CA GLY A 6 13.88 5.63 -8.77
C GLY A 6 13.52 4.23 -9.27
N ASP A 7 14.33 3.25 -8.91
CA ASP A 7 14.08 1.83 -9.18
C ASP A 7 13.05 1.32 -8.18
N ILE A 8 11.78 1.44 -8.56
CA ILE A 8 10.67 1.14 -7.64
C ILE A 8 10.59 -0.35 -7.29
N GLU A 9 10.96 -1.23 -8.21
CA GLU A 9 11.01 -2.68 -7.94
C GLU A 9 12.00 -2.97 -6.82
N LYS A 10 13.23 -2.45 -6.94
CA LYS A 10 14.27 -2.66 -5.93
C LYS A 10 13.88 -2.05 -4.59
N LEU A 11 13.36 -0.83 -4.59
CA LEU A 11 12.91 -0.17 -3.36
C LEU A 11 11.82 -0.98 -2.66
N THR A 12 10.90 -1.55 -3.43
CA THR A 12 9.82 -2.38 -2.90
C THR A 12 10.35 -3.72 -2.35
N GLU A 13 11.23 -4.37 -3.08
CA GLU A 13 11.84 -5.65 -2.66
C GLU A 13 12.70 -5.49 -1.41
N ASP A 14 13.37 -4.36 -1.25
CA ASP A 14 14.24 -4.07 -0.10
C ASP A 14 13.48 -3.52 1.11
N ASN A 15 12.20 -3.20 0.98
CA ASN A 15 11.43 -2.64 2.08
C ASN A 15 10.94 -3.73 3.04
N ASP A 16 11.26 -3.55 4.33
CA ASP A 16 10.81 -4.44 5.40
C ASP A 16 9.76 -3.80 6.32
N ASP A 17 9.44 -2.54 6.10
CA ASP A 17 8.41 -1.86 6.90
C ASP A 17 7.01 -2.24 6.42
N PHE A 18 6.09 -2.39 7.37
CA PHE A 18 4.69 -2.63 7.02
C PHE A 18 4.18 -1.53 6.10
N ARG A 19 4.49 -0.25 6.41
CA ARG A 19 4.12 0.90 5.60
C ARG A 19 5.25 1.92 5.60
N ARG A 20 5.64 2.36 4.40
CA ARG A 20 6.61 3.43 4.22
C ARG A 20 6.13 4.36 3.11
N VAL A 21 5.74 5.57 3.48
CA VAL A 21 5.35 6.61 2.51
C VAL A 21 6.63 7.12 1.84
N LEU A 22 6.72 6.92 0.54
CA LEU A 22 7.91 7.25 -0.24
C LEU A 22 7.83 8.63 -0.87
N TYR A 23 6.67 9.00 -1.40
CA TYR A 23 6.45 10.31 -2.01
C TYR A 23 4.98 10.71 -1.94
N THR A 24 4.73 11.96 -1.58
CA THR A 24 3.39 12.53 -1.52
C THR A 24 3.28 13.73 -2.44
N GLY A 25 2.50 13.60 -3.50
CA GLY A 25 2.10 14.72 -4.35
C GLY A 25 0.76 15.29 -3.91
N HIS A 26 0.21 16.21 -4.68
CA HIS A 26 -1.13 16.76 -4.40
C HIS A 26 -2.23 15.76 -4.72
N SER A 27 -2.07 14.98 -5.78
CA SER A 27 -3.11 14.11 -6.32
C SER A 27 -2.77 12.63 -6.31
N LEU A 28 -1.55 12.26 -5.93
CA LEU A 28 -1.15 10.87 -5.70
C LEU A 28 -0.10 10.73 -4.61
N GLN A 29 -0.06 9.52 -4.04
CA GLN A 29 0.92 9.17 -3.02
C GLN A 29 1.44 7.78 -3.28
N LEU A 30 2.76 7.62 -3.25
CA LEU A 30 3.44 6.34 -3.41
C LEU A 30 3.85 5.79 -2.05
N VAL A 31 3.43 4.55 -1.76
CA VAL A 31 3.67 3.89 -0.47
C VAL A 31 4.19 2.48 -0.71
N LEU A 32 5.25 2.11 0.00
CA LEU A 32 5.79 0.75 0.00
C LEU A 32 5.22 -0.02 1.18
N MET A 33 4.93 -1.31 0.99
CA MET A 33 4.44 -2.19 2.04
C MET A 33 5.09 -3.56 1.98
N ALA A 34 5.39 -4.10 3.17
CA ALA A 34 5.76 -5.49 3.35
C ALA A 34 4.80 -6.10 4.39
N ILE A 35 4.04 -7.09 3.96
CA ILE A 35 3.02 -7.72 4.81
C ILE A 35 3.53 -9.11 5.18
N PRO A 36 3.86 -9.36 6.46
CA PRO A 36 4.36 -10.66 6.89
C PRO A 36 3.40 -11.81 6.54
N PRO A 37 3.93 -13.04 6.38
CA PRO A 37 3.09 -14.21 6.11
C PRO A 37 1.95 -14.35 7.12
N GLY A 38 0.73 -14.54 6.64
CA GLY A 38 -0.46 -14.70 7.46
C GLY A 38 -1.09 -13.40 7.95
N GLU A 39 -0.45 -12.25 7.72
CA GLU A 39 -1.00 -10.95 8.09
C GLU A 39 -1.73 -10.30 6.91
N GLU A 40 -2.40 -9.19 7.19
CA GLU A 40 -3.23 -8.49 6.22
C GLU A 40 -3.18 -6.98 6.45
N ILE A 41 -3.60 -6.22 5.43
CA ILE A 41 -3.77 -4.77 5.58
C ILE A 41 -4.95 -4.48 6.50
N GLY A 42 -6.02 -5.23 6.40
CA GLY A 42 -7.29 -5.01 7.06
C GLY A 42 -8.35 -4.53 6.07
N GLU A 43 -9.61 -4.81 6.39
CA GLU A 43 -10.71 -4.39 5.53
C GLU A 43 -10.90 -2.89 5.58
N GLU A 44 -10.92 -2.25 4.41
CA GLU A 44 -11.04 -0.80 4.26
C GLU A 44 -12.02 -0.43 3.16
N VAL A 45 -12.60 0.77 3.30
CA VAL A 45 -13.37 1.45 2.24
C VAL A 45 -12.85 2.87 2.15
N HIS A 46 -12.44 3.29 0.96
CA HIS A 46 -12.05 4.68 0.70
C HIS A 46 -13.11 5.35 -0.17
N ASP A 47 -13.90 6.24 0.42
CA ASP A 47 -15.05 6.85 -0.26
C ASP A 47 -14.67 7.93 -1.26
N ASP A 48 -13.45 8.44 -1.21
CA ASP A 48 -13.03 9.62 -1.96
C ASP A 48 -11.73 9.42 -2.75
N ARG A 49 -11.28 8.17 -2.94
CA ARG A 49 -10.03 7.90 -3.67
C ARG A 49 -10.01 6.53 -4.32
N ASP A 50 -9.26 6.45 -5.41
CA ASP A 50 -8.88 5.19 -6.03
C ASP A 50 -7.53 4.74 -5.46
N GLN A 51 -7.26 3.46 -5.55
CA GLN A 51 -6.00 2.89 -5.09
C GLN A 51 -5.49 1.84 -6.08
N PHE A 52 -4.21 1.93 -6.42
CA PHE A 52 -3.52 0.94 -7.25
C PHE A 52 -2.50 0.20 -6.40
N PHE A 53 -2.40 -1.12 -6.59
CA PHE A 53 -1.36 -1.96 -6.00
C PHE A 53 -0.59 -2.69 -7.09
N ARG A 54 0.71 -2.78 -6.94
CA ARG A 54 1.57 -3.66 -7.74
C ARG A 54 2.28 -4.63 -6.81
N ILE A 55 2.15 -5.93 -7.06
CA ILE A 55 2.84 -6.96 -6.28
C ILE A 55 4.22 -7.18 -6.90
N GLU A 56 5.28 -7.06 -6.09
CA GLU A 56 6.65 -7.28 -6.52
C GLU A 56 7.23 -8.60 -5.97
N GLY A 57 6.72 -9.12 -4.86
CA GLY A 57 7.17 -10.38 -4.29
C GLY A 57 6.16 -11.01 -3.37
N GLY A 58 6.28 -12.31 -3.16
CA GLY A 58 5.36 -13.06 -2.31
C GLY A 58 4.09 -13.47 -3.04
N LYS A 59 3.14 -14.00 -2.26
CA LYS A 59 1.82 -14.44 -2.74
C LYS A 59 0.75 -13.94 -1.79
N GLY A 60 -0.41 -13.62 -2.32
CA GLY A 60 -1.50 -13.13 -1.50
C GLY A 60 -2.87 -13.35 -2.11
N GLU A 61 -3.85 -12.78 -1.44
CA GLU A 61 -5.22 -12.71 -1.90
C GLU A 61 -5.69 -11.27 -1.78
N VAL A 62 -6.43 -10.81 -2.78
CA VAL A 62 -7.12 -9.53 -2.72
C VAL A 62 -8.63 -9.79 -2.73
N TRP A 63 -9.32 -9.11 -1.82
CA TRP A 63 -10.77 -9.13 -1.73
C TRP A 63 -11.29 -7.78 -2.17
N ILE A 64 -12.18 -7.75 -3.18
CA ILE A 64 -12.85 -6.53 -3.64
C ILE A 64 -14.33 -6.82 -3.72
N ASP A 65 -15.13 -6.12 -2.90
CA ASP A 65 -16.59 -6.31 -2.80
C ASP A 65 -17.01 -7.79 -2.71
N GLY A 66 -16.30 -8.55 -1.85
CA GLY A 66 -16.60 -9.95 -1.58
C GLY A 66 -16.01 -10.94 -2.60
N VAL A 67 -15.33 -10.46 -3.64
CA VAL A 67 -14.67 -11.33 -4.63
C VAL A 67 -13.20 -11.48 -4.29
N CYS A 68 -12.75 -12.72 -4.09
CA CYS A 68 -11.35 -13.04 -3.79
C CYS A 68 -10.60 -13.44 -5.06
N THR A 69 -9.44 -12.84 -5.25
CA THR A 69 -8.52 -13.18 -6.35
C THR A 69 -7.13 -13.44 -5.77
N THR A 70 -6.49 -14.55 -6.15
CA THR A 70 -5.10 -14.80 -5.78
C THR A 70 -4.17 -13.91 -6.59
N VAL A 71 -3.12 -13.40 -5.94
CA VAL A 71 -2.15 -12.49 -6.57
C VAL A 71 -0.72 -12.94 -6.28
N LYS A 72 0.17 -12.60 -7.17
CA LYS A 72 1.61 -12.90 -7.10
C LYS A 72 2.39 -11.77 -7.75
N ALA A 73 3.71 -11.88 -7.77
CA ALA A 73 4.59 -10.91 -8.42
C ALA A 73 4.12 -10.58 -9.84
N ASP A 74 4.21 -9.32 -10.18
CA ASP A 74 3.82 -8.69 -11.45
C ASP A 74 2.31 -8.46 -11.63
N ASP A 75 1.49 -8.87 -10.66
CA ASP A 75 0.06 -8.55 -10.70
C ASP A 75 -0.19 -7.10 -10.29
N GLY A 76 -1.08 -6.44 -11.03
CA GLY A 76 -1.60 -5.12 -10.71
C GLY A 76 -3.04 -5.22 -10.21
N ILE A 77 -3.41 -4.36 -9.26
CA ILE A 77 -4.74 -4.33 -8.67
C ILE A 77 -5.23 -2.90 -8.68
N ILE A 78 -6.44 -2.66 -9.16
CA ILE A 78 -7.09 -1.37 -9.01
C ILE A 78 -8.32 -1.56 -8.14
N VAL A 79 -8.34 -0.83 -7.02
CA VAL A 79 -9.49 -0.75 -6.14
C VAL A 79 -10.16 0.59 -6.38
N PRO A 80 -11.36 0.61 -7.00
CA PRO A 80 -12.06 1.86 -7.26
C PRO A 80 -12.61 2.46 -5.97
N GLN A 81 -12.80 3.77 -5.99
CA GLN A 81 -13.46 4.52 -4.94
C GLN A 81 -14.74 3.84 -4.48
N GLY A 82 -14.90 3.69 -3.18
CA GLY A 82 -16.09 3.10 -2.56
C GLY A 82 -16.10 1.58 -2.44
N ALA A 83 -15.16 0.88 -3.06
CA ALA A 83 -15.11 -0.58 -2.96
C ALA A 83 -14.53 -1.03 -1.60
N ARG A 84 -15.20 -2.00 -0.97
CA ARG A 84 -14.71 -2.65 0.25
C ARG A 84 -13.60 -3.62 -0.15
N HIS A 85 -12.44 -3.52 0.48
CA HIS A 85 -11.30 -4.31 0.05
C HIS A 85 -10.36 -4.69 1.19
N ASN A 86 -9.57 -5.73 0.96
CA ASN A 86 -8.50 -6.18 1.83
C ASN A 86 -7.43 -6.91 1.02
N VAL A 87 -6.20 -6.87 1.49
CA VAL A 87 -5.07 -7.59 0.90
C VAL A 87 -4.43 -8.44 2.00
N VAL A 88 -4.30 -9.73 1.73
CA VAL A 88 -3.84 -10.75 2.70
C VAL A 88 -2.59 -11.42 2.16
N SER A 89 -1.57 -11.56 3.01
CA SER A 89 -0.35 -12.31 2.68
C SER A 89 -0.56 -13.78 2.98
N THR A 90 -0.51 -14.64 1.95
CA THR A 90 -0.83 -16.07 2.07
C THR A 90 0.36 -17.00 1.81
N GLY A 91 1.50 -16.47 1.37
CA GLY A 91 2.68 -17.27 1.10
C GLY A 91 3.56 -17.49 2.32
N SER A 92 4.71 -18.13 2.13
CA SER A 92 5.71 -18.36 3.17
C SER A 92 6.70 -17.19 3.31
N GLU A 93 6.68 -16.27 2.35
CA GLU A 93 7.50 -15.05 2.34
C GLU A 93 6.59 -13.83 2.50
N PRO A 94 7.12 -12.69 2.95
CA PRO A 94 6.34 -11.46 3.00
C PRO A 94 5.77 -11.09 1.63
N LEU A 95 4.53 -10.59 1.62
CA LEU A 95 3.94 -9.99 0.43
C LEU A 95 4.49 -8.57 0.31
N ARG A 96 5.28 -8.32 -0.73
CA ARG A 96 5.93 -7.02 -0.97
C ARG A 96 5.25 -6.34 -2.12
N LEU A 97 4.80 -5.12 -1.88
CA LEU A 97 4.05 -4.36 -2.87
C LEU A 97 4.33 -2.87 -2.74
N TYR A 98 4.04 -2.13 -3.80
CA TYR A 98 3.83 -0.71 -3.65
C TYR A 98 2.39 -0.37 -4.00
N THR A 99 1.90 0.70 -3.43
CA THR A 99 0.54 1.16 -3.65
C THR A 99 0.53 2.66 -3.93
N ILE A 100 -0.40 3.08 -4.77
CA ILE A 100 -0.58 4.48 -5.13
C ILE A 100 -2.00 4.88 -4.77
N TYR A 101 -2.12 5.87 -3.90
CA TYR A 101 -3.40 6.49 -3.55
C TYR A 101 -3.62 7.73 -4.39
N GLY A 102 -4.80 7.91 -4.92
CA GLY A 102 -5.21 9.12 -5.60
C GLY A 102 -6.58 9.60 -5.15
N PRO A 103 -6.64 10.65 -4.33
CA PRO A 103 -5.59 11.47 -3.70
C PRO A 103 -4.87 10.80 -2.52
N PRO A 104 -3.86 11.45 -1.92
CA PRO A 104 -3.10 10.91 -0.79
C PRO A 104 -3.95 10.49 0.40
N GLU A 105 -3.51 9.45 1.12
CA GLU A 105 -4.18 8.91 2.31
C GLU A 105 -3.43 9.20 3.60
N HIS A 106 -2.09 9.15 3.55
CA HIS A 106 -1.24 9.18 4.74
C HIS A 106 -0.46 10.49 4.88
N ILE A 107 0.01 10.78 6.09
CA ILE A 107 0.94 11.89 6.33
C ILE A 107 2.25 11.59 5.61
N ASP A 108 2.81 12.58 4.93
CA ASP A 108 4.09 12.45 4.23
C ASP A 108 5.19 11.99 5.18
N GLY A 109 6.03 11.07 4.71
CA GLY A 109 7.15 10.55 5.48
C GLY A 109 6.78 9.51 6.55
N THR A 110 5.52 9.11 6.65
CA THR A 110 5.07 8.09 7.62
C THR A 110 5.80 6.77 7.38
N VAL A 111 6.33 6.20 8.48
CA VAL A 111 6.93 4.86 8.50
C VAL A 111 6.36 4.10 9.69
N HIS A 112 5.73 2.96 9.42
CA HIS A 112 5.27 2.02 10.42
C HIS A 112 5.98 0.68 10.19
N ALA A 113 6.79 0.24 11.17
CA ALA A 113 7.51 -1.02 11.03
C ALA A 113 6.56 -2.22 11.03
N THR A 114 5.46 -2.12 11.78
CA THR A 114 4.48 -3.21 11.95
C THR A 114 3.06 -2.74 11.73
N SER A 115 2.15 -3.70 11.47
CA SER A 115 0.72 -3.40 11.36
C SER A 115 0.13 -2.89 12.68
N ALA A 116 0.67 -3.31 13.83
CA ALA A 116 0.25 -2.84 15.13
C ALA A 116 0.55 -1.34 15.29
N GLU A 117 1.74 -0.88 14.88
CA GLU A 117 2.08 0.54 14.88
C GLU A 117 1.14 1.34 13.98
N ALA A 118 0.86 0.82 12.77
CA ALA A 118 -0.05 1.46 11.83
C ALA A 118 -1.44 1.61 12.41
N SER A 119 -1.98 0.57 13.05
CA SER A 119 -3.30 0.59 13.67
C SER A 119 -3.40 1.57 14.83
N ALA A 120 -2.31 1.71 15.60
CA ALA A 120 -2.27 2.62 16.75
C ALA A 120 -2.12 4.09 16.36
N ALA A 121 -1.57 4.39 15.19
CA ALA A 121 -1.21 5.76 14.80
C ALA A 121 -2.42 6.61 14.40
N HIS A 122 -3.44 6.03 13.76
CA HIS A 122 -4.65 6.73 13.29
C HIS A 122 -4.34 8.02 12.51
N GLU A 123 -3.29 7.99 11.67
CA GLU A 123 -2.87 9.17 10.92
C GLU A 123 -3.61 9.26 9.58
N HIS A 124 -3.81 10.50 9.12
CA HIS A 124 -4.44 10.80 7.84
C HIS A 124 -3.69 11.93 7.15
N PHE A 125 -3.79 11.99 5.84
CA PHE A 125 -3.14 13.04 5.05
C PHE A 125 -3.53 14.43 5.57
N ASP A 126 -2.52 15.26 5.81
CA ASP A 126 -2.67 16.60 6.39
C ASP A 126 -2.55 17.74 5.37
N GLY A 127 -2.49 17.40 4.10
CA GLY A 127 -2.34 18.37 3.00
C GLY A 127 -0.90 18.74 2.68
N LYS A 128 0.07 18.25 3.44
CA LYS A 128 1.50 18.54 3.20
C LYS A 128 2.10 17.51 2.26
N THR A 129 2.81 17.99 1.24
CA THR A 129 3.46 17.15 0.24
C THR A 129 4.95 17.00 0.50
N THR A 130 5.60 16.12 -0.26
CA THR A 130 7.06 15.95 -0.22
C THR A 130 7.79 17.18 -0.75
N GLU A 131 7.17 17.95 -1.60
CA GLU A 131 7.76 19.16 -2.20
C GLU A 131 7.89 20.34 -1.25
#